data_c9eae814be67ddd15e5852ae35d9b8e1
#
_entry.id   c9eae814be67ddd15e5852ae35d9b8e1
#
_cell.length_a   1.000
_cell.length_b   1.000
_cell.length_c   1.000
_cell.angle_alpha   90.00
_cell.angle_beta   90.00
_cell.angle_gamma   90.00
#
_symmetry.space_group_name_H-M   'P 1'
#
loop_
_entity.id
_entity.type
_entity.pdbx_description
1 polymer ?
#
loop_
_entity_poly.entity_id
_entity_poly.type
_entity_poly.pdbx_seq_one_letter_code
_entity_poly.pdbx_strand_id
1 'polypeptide(L)'
;MSTPTDSPEHPSPPAAPRARGGTLRPTLYRMHSWAGVLVAPFLVVAALTGLLYALSPSLEQIVYRDALTTSATGEHIPVSRAIAAAREVHPDLDLAGVQVDERADATVRVLFTDPSLPNSAYKQAVFVDPVTAEVVGDMPQYASFDSLPLRTLIDQGHSNLWLGEPGRFYSEMAASWLGAMALTGLFLLAQRWRRSVSRKNRPRRWHSLVGLACVPGFLFLTLTGLTWSATAGGTIGNLRTHLDWRPPTPEVTVASVDSGDPAPVAGDAGADATLAGARESGLTGVLDMVVPEEGNVWSVTESAAQPWVFRYDAVSVDGATGAVVDSVPFSSWPLPAQLTEWLIRSHVGSLFGLLNQVALAALSLGLLAAVVLGYAMWWRRGKGSSFGRLPAPRSWETVPRPALVCFLLVMAVYGVLAPYFGLSVLAFLAADALYRAFRRRRARPLH
;
A
#
# COMPACT_ATOMS: atom_id res chain seq x y z
N MET A 1 -77.51 -51.64 -29.31
CA MET A 1 -76.08 -51.85 -29.21
C MET A 1 -75.35 -50.67 -29.84
N SER A 2 -74.98 -49.69 -28.99
CA SER A 2 -74.34 -48.46 -29.45
C SER A 2 -72.85 -48.56 -29.14
N THR A 3 -71.98 -48.52 -30.11
CA THR A 3 -70.51 -48.49 -30.00
C THR A 3 -70.02 -47.12 -29.51
N PRO A 4 -69.10 -47.04 -28.58
CA PRO A 4 -68.52 -45.77 -28.18
C PRO A 4 -67.48 -45.35 -29.22
N THR A 5 -67.61 -44.13 -29.72
CA THR A 5 -66.61 -43.45 -30.55
C THR A 5 -65.46 -42.97 -29.71
N ASP A 6 -64.26 -43.54 -29.92
CA ASP A 6 -63.00 -43.11 -29.39
C ASP A 6 -62.62 -41.75 -29.99
N SER A 7 -62.51 -40.73 -29.15
CA SER A 7 -61.99 -39.42 -29.51
C SER A 7 -60.46 -39.45 -29.50
N PRO A 8 -59.75 -38.93 -30.50
CA PRO A 8 -58.31 -38.93 -30.56
C PRO A 8 -57.71 -38.00 -29.45
N GLU A 9 -56.85 -38.58 -28.59
CA GLU A 9 -56.04 -37.82 -27.63
C GLU A 9 -55.13 -36.85 -28.39
N HIS A 10 -55.31 -35.54 -28.16
CA HIS A 10 -54.37 -34.53 -28.58
C HIS A 10 -53.07 -34.67 -27.80
N PRO A 11 -51.90 -34.76 -28.41
CA PRO A 11 -50.63 -34.81 -27.70
C PRO A 11 -50.43 -33.48 -26.96
N SER A 12 -50.16 -33.58 -25.63
CA SER A 12 -49.86 -32.44 -24.81
C SER A 12 -48.66 -31.64 -25.35
N PRO A 13 -48.72 -30.29 -25.41
CA PRO A 13 -47.61 -29.52 -25.91
C PRO A 13 -46.35 -29.74 -25.09
N PRO A 14 -45.17 -29.81 -25.75
CA PRO A 14 -43.90 -30.07 -25.07
C PRO A 14 -43.68 -29.04 -23.97
N ALA A 15 -43.33 -29.52 -22.77
CA ALA A 15 -43.09 -28.69 -21.61
C ALA A 15 -42.05 -27.60 -21.94
N ALA A 16 -42.43 -26.32 -21.75
CA ALA A 16 -41.56 -25.19 -21.99
C ALA A 16 -40.21 -25.39 -21.28
N PRO A 17 -39.09 -25.18 -21.96
CA PRO A 17 -37.77 -25.36 -21.35
C PRO A 17 -37.66 -24.55 -20.08
N ARG A 18 -37.48 -25.23 -18.93
CA ARG A 18 -37.28 -24.54 -17.62
C ARG A 18 -36.23 -23.49 -17.81
N ALA A 19 -36.60 -22.23 -17.56
CA ALA A 19 -35.68 -21.10 -17.59
C ALA A 19 -34.48 -21.44 -16.72
N ARG A 20 -33.33 -21.69 -17.34
CA ARG A 20 -32.06 -21.90 -16.63
C ARG A 20 -31.85 -20.69 -15.75
N GLY A 21 -31.85 -20.89 -14.42
CA GLY A 21 -31.66 -19.83 -13.44
C GLY A 21 -30.52 -18.90 -13.86
N GLY A 22 -30.77 -17.61 -13.87
CA GLY A 22 -29.79 -16.61 -14.23
C GLY A 22 -28.59 -16.68 -13.27
N THR A 23 -27.43 -16.29 -13.75
CA THR A 23 -26.19 -16.29 -12.97
C THR A 23 -25.60 -14.87 -12.89
N LEU A 24 -24.86 -14.54 -11.85
CA LEU A 24 -24.12 -13.26 -11.72
C LEU A 24 -23.05 -13.07 -12.80
N ARG A 25 -22.65 -14.16 -13.47
CA ARG A 25 -21.55 -14.15 -14.42
C ARG A 25 -21.64 -13.10 -15.53
N PRO A 26 -22.75 -12.88 -16.22
CA PRO A 26 -22.84 -11.86 -17.27
C PRO A 26 -22.60 -10.44 -16.74
N THR A 27 -23.09 -10.16 -15.54
CA THR A 27 -22.92 -8.87 -14.85
C THR A 27 -21.46 -8.66 -14.46
N LEU A 28 -20.83 -9.64 -13.78
CA LEU A 28 -19.43 -9.57 -13.40
C LEU A 28 -18.49 -9.51 -14.61
N TYR A 29 -18.79 -10.25 -15.68
CA TYR A 29 -18.06 -10.16 -16.95
C TYR A 29 -18.12 -8.74 -17.55
N ARG A 30 -19.29 -8.12 -17.49
CA ARG A 30 -19.48 -6.76 -17.97
C ARG A 30 -18.73 -5.76 -17.09
N MET A 31 -18.88 -5.83 -15.77
CA MET A 31 -18.17 -4.99 -14.81
C MET A 31 -16.64 -5.11 -14.99
N HIS A 32 -16.11 -6.33 -15.01
CA HIS A 32 -14.69 -6.59 -15.25
C HIS A 32 -14.20 -6.02 -16.60
N SER A 33 -15.00 -6.14 -17.65
CA SER A 33 -14.63 -5.62 -18.97
C SER A 33 -14.69 -4.08 -19.05
N TRP A 34 -15.65 -3.43 -18.39
CA TRP A 34 -15.75 -1.97 -18.34
C TRP A 34 -14.64 -1.38 -17.46
N ALA A 35 -14.44 -1.94 -16.27
CA ALA A 35 -13.36 -1.52 -15.39
C ALA A 35 -11.99 -1.75 -16.04
N GLY A 36 -11.80 -2.89 -16.73
CA GLY A 36 -10.59 -3.19 -17.49
C GLY A 36 -10.30 -2.25 -18.67
N VAL A 37 -11.21 -1.34 -19.04
CA VAL A 37 -10.97 -0.29 -20.04
C VAL A 37 -10.86 1.07 -19.37
N LEU A 38 -11.74 1.39 -18.41
CA LEU A 38 -11.84 2.72 -17.81
C LEU A 38 -10.83 2.93 -16.68
N VAL A 39 -10.56 1.89 -15.88
CA VAL A 39 -9.63 1.95 -14.73
C VAL A 39 -8.20 1.58 -15.14
N ALA A 40 -8.03 0.85 -16.25
CA ALA A 40 -6.70 0.42 -16.68
C ALA A 40 -5.65 1.54 -16.82
N PRO A 41 -5.95 2.77 -17.27
CA PRO A 41 -4.96 3.85 -17.27
C PRO A 41 -4.37 4.12 -15.88
N PHE A 42 -5.22 4.14 -14.84
CA PHE A 42 -4.78 4.29 -13.44
C PHE A 42 -3.90 3.11 -13.00
N LEU A 43 -4.30 1.88 -13.36
CA LEU A 43 -3.53 0.67 -13.05
C LEU A 43 -2.18 0.64 -13.78
N VAL A 44 -2.10 1.13 -15.01
CA VAL A 44 -0.84 1.22 -15.77
C VAL A 44 0.12 2.19 -15.09
N VAL A 45 -0.37 3.38 -14.73
CA VAL A 45 0.46 4.38 -14.03
C VAL A 45 0.93 3.84 -12.69
N ALA A 46 0.02 3.27 -11.88
CA ALA A 46 0.36 2.67 -10.60
C ALA A 46 1.36 1.51 -10.74
N ALA A 47 1.25 0.68 -11.80
CA ALA A 47 2.20 -0.41 -12.04
C ALA A 47 3.57 0.08 -12.49
N LEU A 48 3.65 1.11 -13.34
CA LEU A 48 4.92 1.67 -13.80
C LEU A 48 5.66 2.38 -12.66
N THR A 49 4.96 3.23 -11.91
CA THR A 49 5.53 3.93 -10.76
C THR A 49 5.85 2.97 -9.62
N GLY A 50 4.99 1.95 -9.39
CA GLY A 50 5.23 0.90 -8.40
C GLY A 50 6.42 -0.01 -8.76
N LEU A 51 6.69 -0.24 -10.05
CA LEU A 51 7.90 -0.94 -10.49
C LEU A 51 9.16 -0.15 -10.13
N LEU A 52 9.16 1.17 -10.36
CA LEU A 52 10.27 2.04 -9.98
C LEU A 52 10.42 2.09 -8.46
N TYR A 53 9.31 2.23 -7.73
CA TYR A 53 9.32 2.28 -6.27
C TYR A 53 9.81 0.97 -5.64
N ALA A 54 9.42 -0.18 -6.19
CA ALA A 54 9.91 -1.48 -5.72
C ALA A 54 11.43 -1.62 -5.77
N LEU A 55 12.09 -0.98 -6.74
CA LEU A 55 13.54 -1.01 -6.92
C LEU A 55 14.26 0.15 -6.20
N SER A 56 13.52 1.15 -5.73
CA SER A 56 14.08 2.38 -5.17
C SER A 56 14.97 2.17 -3.93
N PRO A 57 14.73 1.21 -3.01
CA PRO A 57 15.64 0.99 -1.90
C PRO A 57 17.06 0.59 -2.34
N SER A 58 17.17 -0.26 -3.36
CA SER A 58 18.48 -0.64 -3.91
C SER A 58 19.11 0.48 -4.75
N LEU A 59 18.29 1.25 -5.47
CA LEU A 59 18.78 2.42 -6.22
C LEU A 59 19.31 3.49 -5.28
N GLU A 60 18.66 3.73 -4.17
CA GLU A 60 19.06 4.69 -3.13
C GLU A 60 20.44 4.33 -2.55
N GLN A 61 20.68 3.07 -2.25
CA GLN A 61 21.98 2.57 -1.77
C GLN A 61 23.12 2.78 -2.79
N ILE A 62 22.81 2.79 -4.08
CA ILE A 62 23.80 3.03 -5.14
C ILE A 62 24.05 4.53 -5.31
N VAL A 63 22.97 5.31 -5.40
CA VAL A 63 23.02 6.75 -5.72
C VAL A 63 23.62 7.57 -4.58
N TYR A 64 23.28 7.23 -3.34
CA TYR A 64 23.74 7.95 -2.14
C TYR A 64 24.80 7.19 -1.36
N ARG A 65 25.52 6.26 -2.00
CA ARG A 65 26.51 5.42 -1.35
C ARG A 65 27.51 6.23 -0.51
N ASP A 66 28.03 7.32 -1.06
CA ASP A 66 29.06 8.13 -0.42
C ASP A 66 28.53 8.87 0.83
N ALA A 67 27.23 9.13 0.90
CA ALA A 67 26.60 9.68 2.10
C ALA A 67 26.17 8.60 3.11
N LEU A 68 25.88 7.38 2.63
CA LEU A 68 25.36 6.30 3.46
C LEU A 68 26.43 5.43 4.09
N THR A 69 27.66 5.42 3.51
CA THR A 69 28.74 4.55 3.93
C THR A 69 30.07 5.29 4.02
N THR A 70 30.90 4.88 4.96
CA THR A 70 32.29 5.32 5.08
C THR A 70 33.28 4.20 4.76
N SER A 71 34.46 4.58 4.33
CA SER A 71 35.61 3.68 4.22
C SER A 71 36.63 3.88 5.37
N ALA A 72 36.38 4.83 6.27
CA ALA A 72 37.23 5.06 7.43
C ALA A 72 37.20 3.86 8.38
N THR A 73 38.30 3.53 8.96
CA THR A 73 38.47 2.43 9.91
C THR A 73 38.99 2.95 11.24
N GLY A 74 38.32 2.60 12.32
CA GLY A 74 38.67 3.06 13.65
C GLY A 74 37.55 2.87 14.64
N GLU A 75 37.72 3.37 15.83
CA GLU A 75 36.69 3.43 16.86
C GLU A 75 35.70 4.52 16.49
N HIS A 76 34.40 4.23 16.66
CA HIS A 76 33.34 5.20 16.42
C HIS A 76 33.38 6.33 17.46
N ILE A 77 33.23 7.54 16.99
CA ILE A 77 33.08 8.71 17.86
C ILE A 77 31.77 8.65 18.66
N PRO A 78 31.67 9.31 19.82
CA PRO A 78 30.40 9.51 20.50
C PRO A 78 29.34 10.17 19.60
N VAL A 79 28.09 9.79 19.78
CA VAL A 79 26.95 10.35 18.99
C VAL A 79 26.84 11.86 19.18
N SER A 80 27.08 12.33 20.40
CA SER A 80 27.14 13.77 20.74
C SER A 80 28.12 14.52 19.85
N ARG A 81 29.26 13.93 19.49
CA ARG A 81 30.22 14.56 18.58
C ARG A 81 29.74 14.60 17.13
N ALA A 82 29.02 13.57 16.69
CA ALA A 82 28.36 13.61 15.37
C ALA A 82 27.27 14.70 15.31
N ILE A 83 26.49 14.84 16.37
CA ILE A 83 25.49 15.91 16.49
C ILE A 83 26.17 17.29 16.43
N ALA A 84 27.28 17.47 17.17
CA ALA A 84 28.02 18.74 17.17
C ALA A 84 28.53 19.10 15.76
N ALA A 85 29.11 18.13 15.03
CA ALA A 85 29.55 18.35 13.64
C ALA A 85 28.39 18.73 12.70
N ALA A 86 27.23 18.06 12.86
CA ALA A 86 26.05 18.38 12.06
C ALA A 86 25.46 19.78 12.39
N ARG A 87 25.52 20.21 13.65
CA ARG A 87 25.10 21.56 14.08
C ARG A 87 25.99 22.69 13.49
N GLU A 88 27.23 22.39 13.18
CA GLU A 88 28.07 23.38 12.46
C GLU A 88 27.52 23.71 11.07
N VAL A 89 26.84 22.73 10.43
CA VAL A 89 26.19 22.92 9.12
C VAL A 89 24.85 23.65 9.27
N HIS A 90 24.06 23.30 10.26
CA HIS A 90 22.73 23.85 10.52
C HIS A 90 22.61 24.40 11.97
N PRO A 91 23.26 25.51 12.28
CA PRO A 91 23.28 26.06 13.66
C PRO A 91 21.92 26.56 14.14
N ASP A 92 21.04 26.95 13.22
CA ASP A 92 19.73 27.57 13.50
C ASP A 92 18.56 26.57 13.49
N LEU A 93 18.81 25.28 13.16
CA LEU A 93 17.75 24.28 13.12
C LEU A 93 17.68 23.47 14.42
N ASP A 94 16.45 23.15 14.81
CA ASP A 94 16.20 22.31 15.98
C ASP A 94 16.52 20.83 15.68
N LEU A 95 17.29 20.20 16.57
CA LEU A 95 17.57 18.76 16.50
C LEU A 95 16.27 17.98 16.69
N ALA A 96 15.93 17.12 15.72
CA ALA A 96 14.75 16.26 15.76
C ALA A 96 15.07 14.84 16.21
N GLY A 97 16.26 14.34 15.89
CA GLY A 97 16.67 12.99 16.24
C GLY A 97 17.99 12.59 15.63
N VAL A 98 18.39 11.37 15.92
CA VAL A 98 19.62 10.75 15.37
C VAL A 98 19.33 9.30 15.01
N GLN A 99 19.79 8.88 13.84
CA GLN A 99 19.76 7.47 13.45
C GLN A 99 21.17 6.90 13.49
N VAL A 100 21.34 5.80 14.24
CA VAL A 100 22.64 5.12 14.44
C VAL A 100 22.53 3.67 14.02
N ASP A 101 23.46 3.21 13.19
CA ASP A 101 23.57 1.82 12.73
C ASP A 101 24.74 1.11 13.44
N GLU A 102 24.60 -0.17 13.74
CA GLU A 102 25.69 -0.99 14.31
C GLU A 102 26.77 -1.36 13.27
N ARG A 103 26.49 -1.21 11.99
CA ARG A 103 27.46 -1.55 10.95
C ARG A 103 28.65 -0.58 10.98
N ALA A 104 29.84 -1.14 10.91
CA ALA A 104 31.07 -0.35 10.97
C ALA A 104 31.25 0.64 9.80
N ASP A 105 30.59 0.38 8.67
CA ASP A 105 30.67 1.20 7.46
C ASP A 105 29.49 2.17 7.31
N ALA A 106 28.58 2.23 8.25
CA ALA A 106 27.42 3.11 8.15
C ALA A 106 27.68 4.48 8.76
N THR A 107 27.21 5.54 8.09
CA THR A 107 27.25 6.90 8.62
C THR A 107 26.18 7.11 9.70
N VAL A 108 26.43 8.05 10.63
CA VAL A 108 25.41 8.53 11.58
C VAL A 108 24.57 9.59 10.87
N ARG A 109 23.23 9.50 10.96
CA ARG A 109 22.32 10.52 10.43
C ARG A 109 21.82 11.40 11.55
N VAL A 110 22.10 12.66 11.48
CA VAL A 110 21.56 13.68 12.41
C VAL A 110 20.42 14.40 11.72
N LEU A 111 19.24 14.40 12.34
CA LEU A 111 18.00 14.89 11.75
C LEU A 111 17.59 16.21 12.38
N PHE A 112 17.32 17.20 11.56
CA PHE A 112 16.85 18.51 12.00
C PHE A 112 15.42 18.79 11.52
N THR A 113 14.68 19.54 12.33
CA THR A 113 13.40 20.12 11.90
C THR A 113 13.70 21.40 11.11
N ASP A 114 13.36 21.39 9.81
CA ASP A 114 13.53 22.54 8.93
C ASP A 114 12.16 23.05 8.47
N PRO A 115 11.76 24.26 8.91
CA PRO A 115 10.50 24.87 8.50
C PRO A 115 10.41 25.21 7.00
N SER A 116 11.53 25.23 6.28
CA SER A 116 11.55 25.49 4.83
C SER A 116 11.12 24.28 4.00
N LEU A 117 11.12 23.08 4.59
CA LEU A 117 10.69 21.85 3.93
C LEU A 117 9.16 21.77 3.78
N PRO A 118 8.64 20.97 2.83
CA PRO A 118 7.22 20.99 2.46
C PRO A 118 6.21 20.73 3.59
N ASN A 119 6.57 19.94 4.58
CA ASN A 119 5.74 19.64 5.76
C ASN A 119 6.57 18.94 6.85
N SER A 120 5.99 18.73 8.03
CA SER A 120 6.64 18.11 9.19
C SER A 120 7.11 16.65 8.99
N ALA A 121 6.65 15.96 7.93
CA ALA A 121 7.14 14.63 7.59
C ALA A 121 8.54 14.65 6.96
N TYR A 122 9.03 15.81 6.53
CA TYR A 122 10.39 15.97 6.06
C TYR A 122 11.28 16.39 7.22
N LYS A 123 12.52 15.91 7.21
CA LYS A 123 13.61 16.34 8.08
C LYS A 123 14.84 16.65 7.22
N GLN A 124 15.67 17.59 7.63
CA GLN A 124 16.98 17.79 7.06
C GLN A 124 17.93 16.77 7.69
N ALA A 125 18.53 15.90 6.89
CA ALA A 125 19.43 14.85 7.36
C ALA A 125 20.87 15.19 6.99
N VAL A 126 21.71 15.29 8.02
CA VAL A 126 23.17 15.48 7.90
C VAL A 126 23.83 14.12 8.17
N PHE A 127 24.63 13.65 7.24
CA PHE A 127 25.33 12.37 7.31
C PHE A 127 26.75 12.63 7.80
N VAL A 128 27.14 12.00 8.92
CA VAL A 128 28.43 12.20 9.56
C VAL A 128 29.20 10.89 9.59
N ASP A 129 30.46 10.93 9.17
CA ASP A 129 31.36 9.79 9.27
C ASP A 129 31.60 9.45 10.75
N PRO A 130 31.29 8.21 11.19
CA PRO A 130 31.37 7.83 12.60
C PRO A 130 32.80 7.72 13.14
N VAL A 131 33.83 7.79 12.31
CA VAL A 131 35.23 7.69 12.71
C VAL A 131 35.92 9.05 12.69
N THR A 132 35.68 9.85 11.63
CA THR A 132 36.37 11.14 11.42
C THR A 132 35.59 12.37 11.91
N ALA A 133 34.30 12.23 12.15
CA ALA A 133 33.35 13.33 12.37
C ALA A 133 33.18 14.25 11.14
N GLU A 134 33.62 13.84 9.97
CA GLU A 134 33.42 14.62 8.73
C GLU A 134 31.98 14.52 8.27
N VAL A 135 31.40 15.65 7.82
CA VAL A 135 30.06 15.66 7.19
C VAL A 135 30.21 15.22 5.74
N VAL A 136 29.62 14.08 5.40
CA VAL A 136 29.72 13.46 4.07
C VAL A 136 28.44 13.59 3.24
N GLY A 137 27.39 14.14 3.80
CA GLY A 137 26.13 14.40 3.09
C GLY A 137 25.19 15.30 3.87
N ASP A 138 24.38 16.06 3.13
CA ASP A 138 23.36 16.96 3.68
C ASP A 138 22.21 17.04 2.67
N MET A 139 21.05 16.49 3.05
CA MET A 139 19.89 16.41 2.15
C MET A 139 18.59 16.14 2.91
N PRO A 140 17.41 16.51 2.36
CA PRO A 140 16.14 16.21 2.98
C PRO A 140 15.86 14.71 2.98
N GLN A 141 15.30 14.23 4.08
CA GLN A 141 14.80 12.88 4.28
C GLN A 141 13.29 12.91 4.52
N TYR A 142 12.55 12.00 3.89
CA TYR A 142 11.11 11.86 4.12
C TYR A 142 10.83 10.75 5.12
N ALA A 143 10.07 11.08 6.15
CA ALA A 143 9.93 10.32 7.39
C ALA A 143 9.54 8.84 7.27
N SER A 144 8.68 8.49 6.33
CA SER A 144 8.29 7.08 6.17
C SER A 144 9.43 6.30 5.52
N PHE A 145 10.09 5.43 6.27
CA PHE A 145 11.19 4.57 5.79
C PHE A 145 12.47 5.30 5.39
N ASP A 146 12.74 6.46 5.96
CA ASP A 146 14.00 7.19 5.80
C ASP A 146 14.34 7.48 4.32
N SER A 147 13.32 7.79 3.53
CA SER A 147 13.46 7.95 2.09
C SER A 147 14.27 9.19 1.73
N LEU A 148 15.38 9.01 1.04
CA LEU A 148 16.19 10.08 0.49
C LEU A 148 15.55 10.68 -0.78
N PRO A 149 16.06 11.80 -1.36
CA PRO A 149 15.34 12.55 -2.38
C PRO A 149 14.88 11.74 -3.59
N LEU A 150 15.70 10.80 -4.09
CA LEU A 150 15.31 9.96 -5.24
C LEU A 150 14.11 9.09 -4.93
N ARG A 151 14.13 8.41 -3.79
CA ARG A 151 13.04 7.52 -3.36
C ARG A 151 11.79 8.32 -3.05
N THR A 152 11.93 9.47 -2.40
CA THR A 152 10.83 10.41 -2.14
C THR A 152 10.18 10.90 -3.43
N LEU A 153 10.96 11.23 -4.46
CA LEU A 153 10.44 11.62 -5.77
C LEU A 153 9.62 10.50 -6.42
N ILE A 154 10.13 9.27 -6.37
CA ILE A 154 9.44 8.10 -6.92
C ILE A 154 8.17 7.79 -6.11
N ASP A 155 8.22 7.88 -4.77
CA ASP A 155 7.08 7.68 -3.88
C ASP A 155 5.95 8.66 -4.20
N GLN A 156 6.25 9.94 -4.33
CA GLN A 156 5.25 10.95 -4.71
C GLN A 156 4.63 10.67 -6.08
N GLY A 157 5.42 10.18 -7.04
CA GLY A 157 4.90 9.75 -8.33
C GLY A 157 3.94 8.56 -8.20
N HIS A 158 4.25 7.62 -7.31
CA HIS A 158 3.42 6.44 -7.07
C HIS A 158 2.15 6.77 -6.27
N SER A 159 2.26 7.57 -5.24
CA SER A 159 1.16 7.88 -4.31
C SER A 159 0.21 8.95 -4.84
N ASN A 160 0.70 9.97 -5.56
CA ASN A 160 -0.10 11.16 -5.87
C ASN A 160 0.24 11.86 -7.21
N LEU A 161 1.07 11.27 -8.09
CA LEU A 161 1.49 11.85 -9.38
C LEU A 161 2.12 13.25 -9.26
N TRP A 162 2.78 13.57 -8.17
CA TRP A 162 3.33 14.90 -7.85
C TRP A 162 2.28 16.03 -7.83
N LEU A 163 0.98 15.68 -7.70
CA LEU A 163 -0.14 16.62 -7.66
C LEU A 163 -0.65 16.88 -6.24
N GLY A 164 0.02 16.34 -5.21
CA GLY A 164 -0.41 16.46 -3.82
C GLY A 164 -1.75 15.74 -3.55
N GLU A 165 -2.59 16.32 -2.70
CA GLU A 165 -3.88 15.71 -2.28
C GLU A 165 -4.81 15.34 -3.46
N PRO A 166 -5.00 16.19 -4.49
CA PRO A 166 -5.81 15.80 -5.66
C PRO A 166 -5.28 14.56 -6.38
N GLY A 167 -3.97 14.36 -6.38
CA GLY A 167 -3.35 13.20 -7.02
C GLY A 167 -3.60 11.90 -6.29
N ARG A 168 -3.87 11.90 -4.98
CA ARG A 168 -4.17 10.70 -4.20
C ARG A 168 -5.45 9.99 -4.65
N PHE A 169 -6.35 10.71 -5.32
CA PHE A 169 -7.55 10.12 -5.92
C PHE A 169 -7.21 9.00 -6.92
N TYR A 170 -6.19 9.19 -7.77
CA TYR A 170 -5.85 8.18 -8.77
C TYR A 170 -5.32 6.90 -8.13
N SER A 171 -4.42 7.01 -7.13
CA SER A 171 -3.82 5.84 -6.49
C SER A 171 -4.86 5.05 -5.70
N GLU A 172 -5.75 5.71 -4.97
CA GLU A 172 -6.86 5.05 -4.27
C GLU A 172 -7.84 4.39 -5.23
N MET A 173 -8.15 5.03 -6.38
CA MET A 173 -8.94 4.43 -7.44
C MET A 173 -8.27 3.16 -8.00
N ALA A 174 -6.96 3.23 -8.28
CA ALA A 174 -6.20 2.09 -8.77
C ALA A 174 -6.19 0.94 -7.74
N ALA A 175 -5.86 1.22 -6.47
CA ALA A 175 -5.83 0.23 -5.40
C ALA A 175 -7.20 -0.42 -5.17
N SER A 176 -8.27 0.39 -5.11
CA SER A 176 -9.64 -0.09 -4.90
C SER A 176 -10.11 -1.04 -6.00
N TRP A 177 -9.84 -0.70 -7.25
CA TRP A 177 -10.26 -1.52 -8.38
C TRP A 177 -9.37 -2.72 -8.63
N LEU A 178 -8.10 -2.70 -8.24
CA LEU A 178 -7.18 -3.84 -8.43
C LEU A 178 -7.75 -5.11 -7.79
N GLY A 179 -8.17 -5.06 -6.52
CA GLY A 179 -8.77 -6.18 -5.80
C GLY A 179 -10.08 -6.65 -6.44
N ALA A 180 -10.97 -5.71 -6.77
CA ALA A 180 -12.23 -6.04 -7.44
C ALA A 180 -11.99 -6.70 -8.81
N MET A 181 -11.01 -6.24 -9.57
CA MET A 181 -10.60 -6.83 -10.85
C MET A 181 -10.00 -8.22 -10.67
N ALA A 182 -9.16 -8.42 -9.66
CA ALA A 182 -8.57 -9.72 -9.34
C ALA A 182 -9.65 -10.74 -8.96
N LEU A 183 -10.54 -10.41 -8.04
CA LEU A 183 -11.62 -11.29 -7.59
C LEU A 183 -12.63 -11.61 -8.70
N THR A 184 -13.07 -10.60 -9.45
CA THR A 184 -13.98 -10.82 -10.59
C THR A 184 -13.31 -11.62 -11.70
N GLY A 185 -12.03 -11.39 -11.97
CA GLY A 185 -11.23 -12.16 -12.92
C GLY A 185 -11.10 -13.63 -12.51
N LEU A 186 -10.79 -13.89 -11.24
CA LEU A 186 -10.72 -15.24 -10.68
C LEU A 186 -12.06 -15.97 -10.77
N PHE A 187 -13.17 -15.32 -10.42
CA PHE A 187 -14.51 -15.89 -10.55
C PHE A 187 -14.82 -16.25 -12.02
N LEU A 188 -14.54 -15.35 -12.96
CA LEU A 188 -14.78 -15.58 -14.39
C LEU A 188 -13.91 -16.71 -14.95
N LEU A 189 -12.67 -16.83 -14.47
CA LEU A 189 -11.75 -17.91 -14.82
C LEU A 189 -12.27 -19.25 -14.30
N ALA A 190 -12.66 -19.35 -13.04
CA ALA A 190 -13.20 -20.57 -12.43
C ALA A 190 -14.43 -21.09 -13.19
N GLN A 191 -15.34 -20.19 -13.60
CA GLN A 191 -16.55 -20.52 -14.34
C GLN A 191 -16.30 -21.07 -15.77
N ARG A 192 -15.15 -20.81 -16.35
CA ARG A 192 -14.83 -21.23 -17.75
C ARG A 192 -13.37 -21.62 -17.93
N TRP A 193 -12.79 -22.28 -16.97
CA TRP A 193 -11.38 -22.69 -16.96
C TRP A 193 -10.90 -23.25 -18.31
N ARG A 194 -11.54 -24.33 -18.81
CA ARG A 194 -11.13 -24.99 -20.06
C ARG A 194 -11.12 -24.06 -21.28
N ARG A 195 -12.04 -23.10 -21.35
CA ARG A 195 -12.10 -22.10 -22.46
C ARG A 195 -11.08 -20.99 -22.27
N SER A 196 -10.80 -20.59 -21.04
CA SER A 196 -9.90 -19.48 -20.73
C SER A 196 -8.44 -19.87 -20.94
N VAL A 197 -8.06 -21.10 -20.64
CA VAL A 197 -6.68 -21.62 -20.82
C VAL A 197 -6.46 -22.32 -22.18
N SER A 198 -7.47 -22.33 -23.07
CA SER A 198 -7.37 -22.94 -24.40
C SER A 198 -6.30 -22.28 -25.28
N ARG A 199 -5.50 -23.08 -25.96
CA ARG A 199 -4.46 -22.62 -26.89
C ARG A 199 -5.00 -21.88 -28.12
N LYS A 200 -6.29 -22.05 -28.46
CA LYS A 200 -6.95 -21.39 -29.62
C LYS A 200 -7.05 -19.86 -29.47
N ASN A 201 -7.02 -19.32 -28.25
CA ASN A 201 -7.08 -17.87 -28.01
C ASN A 201 -5.91 -17.44 -27.10
N ARG A 202 -4.76 -17.15 -27.71
CA ARG A 202 -3.51 -16.81 -27.01
C ARG A 202 -3.66 -15.63 -26.02
N PRO A 203 -4.23 -14.45 -26.38
CA PRO A 203 -4.37 -13.34 -25.43
C PRO A 203 -5.21 -13.70 -24.22
N ARG A 204 -6.34 -14.38 -24.39
CA ARG A 204 -7.20 -14.82 -23.27
C ARG A 204 -6.45 -15.80 -22.35
N ARG A 205 -5.75 -16.77 -22.95
CA ARG A 205 -4.96 -17.74 -22.19
C ARG A 205 -3.94 -17.06 -21.32
N TRP A 206 -3.11 -16.20 -21.90
CA TRP A 206 -2.06 -15.51 -21.15
C TRP A 206 -2.62 -14.52 -20.12
N HIS A 207 -3.65 -13.74 -20.46
CA HIS A 207 -4.35 -12.91 -19.49
C HIS A 207 -4.87 -13.71 -18.28
N SER A 208 -5.44 -14.90 -18.54
CA SER A 208 -5.96 -15.76 -17.47
C SER A 208 -4.86 -16.38 -16.63
N LEU A 209 -3.76 -16.82 -17.23
CA LEU A 209 -2.65 -17.46 -16.51
C LEU A 209 -1.84 -16.44 -15.70
N VAL A 210 -1.50 -15.30 -16.32
CA VAL A 210 -0.80 -14.19 -15.62
C VAL A 210 -1.68 -13.67 -14.50
N GLY A 211 -2.97 -13.39 -14.79
CA GLY A 211 -3.91 -12.95 -13.77
C GLY A 211 -3.99 -13.92 -12.59
N LEU A 212 -4.11 -15.23 -12.86
CA LEU A 212 -4.17 -16.26 -11.81
C LEU A 212 -2.90 -16.29 -10.95
N ALA A 213 -1.73 -16.25 -11.60
CA ALA A 213 -0.44 -16.25 -10.89
C ALA A 213 -0.27 -15.02 -9.99
N CYS A 214 -0.80 -13.86 -10.42
CA CYS A 214 -0.67 -12.60 -9.69
C CYS A 214 -1.81 -12.32 -8.70
N VAL A 215 -2.93 -13.08 -8.70
CA VAL A 215 -4.10 -12.81 -7.81
C VAL A 215 -3.69 -12.63 -6.35
N PRO A 216 -2.91 -13.53 -5.71
CA PRO A 216 -2.53 -13.34 -4.31
C PRO A 216 -1.80 -12.02 -4.07
N GLY A 217 -0.85 -11.69 -4.96
CA GLY A 217 -0.11 -10.43 -4.89
C GLY A 217 -1.00 -9.20 -5.14
N PHE A 218 -1.95 -9.26 -6.09
CA PHE A 218 -2.87 -8.15 -6.32
C PHE A 218 -3.83 -7.91 -5.15
N LEU A 219 -4.28 -8.96 -4.48
CA LEU A 219 -5.07 -8.83 -3.26
C LEU A 219 -4.24 -8.25 -2.10
N PHE A 220 -3.00 -8.71 -1.96
CA PHE A 220 -2.04 -8.14 -1.02
C PHE A 220 -1.80 -6.64 -1.28
N LEU A 221 -1.48 -6.25 -2.52
CA LEU A 221 -1.26 -4.85 -2.90
C LEU A 221 -2.53 -3.99 -2.72
N THR A 222 -3.72 -4.54 -2.94
CA THR A 222 -4.98 -3.85 -2.66
C THR A 222 -5.15 -3.59 -1.17
N LEU A 223 -4.98 -4.61 -0.34
CA LEU A 223 -5.14 -4.48 1.11
C LEU A 223 -4.18 -3.44 1.68
N THR A 224 -2.90 -3.58 1.35
CA THR A 224 -1.85 -2.68 1.85
C THR A 224 -1.95 -1.27 1.25
N GLY A 225 -2.25 -1.15 -0.05
CA GLY A 225 -2.42 0.15 -0.71
C GLY A 225 -3.61 0.95 -0.18
N LEU A 226 -4.72 0.29 0.18
CA LEU A 226 -5.87 0.94 0.79
C LEU A 226 -5.59 1.45 2.20
N THR A 227 -4.75 0.77 2.99
CA THR A 227 -4.41 1.23 4.35
C THR A 227 -3.67 2.58 4.36
N TRP A 228 -3.02 2.96 3.25
CA TRP A 228 -2.30 4.24 3.11
C TRP A 228 -2.99 5.26 2.21
N SER A 229 -4.11 4.89 1.62
CA SER A 229 -4.87 5.83 0.80
C SER A 229 -5.51 6.93 1.65
N ALA A 230 -5.87 8.04 1.01
CA ALA A 230 -6.37 9.21 1.73
C ALA A 230 -7.69 8.91 2.45
N THR A 231 -8.69 8.39 1.74
CA THR A 231 -10.05 8.23 2.26
C THR A 231 -10.26 6.85 2.89
N ALA A 232 -9.90 5.78 2.18
CA ALA A 232 -10.03 4.42 2.71
C ALA A 232 -9.05 4.19 3.87
N GLY A 233 -7.83 4.73 3.80
CA GLY A 233 -6.84 4.67 4.88
C GLY A 233 -7.33 5.34 6.16
N GLY A 234 -7.98 6.50 6.06
CA GLY A 234 -8.64 7.15 7.19
C GLY A 234 -9.73 6.28 7.82
N THR A 235 -10.60 5.68 7.00
CA THR A 235 -11.64 4.75 7.48
C THR A 235 -11.05 3.52 8.18
N ILE A 236 -10.02 2.91 7.59
CA ILE A 236 -9.31 1.75 8.16
C ILE A 236 -8.57 2.16 9.44
N GLY A 237 -7.93 3.33 9.45
CA GLY A 237 -7.24 3.88 10.61
C GLY A 237 -8.17 4.09 11.80
N ASN A 238 -9.35 4.68 11.57
CA ASN A 238 -10.38 4.83 12.61
C ASN A 238 -10.86 3.49 13.14
N LEU A 239 -11.12 2.52 12.26
CA LEU A 239 -11.50 1.17 12.66
C LEU A 239 -10.42 0.51 13.54
N ARG A 240 -9.14 0.64 13.17
CA ARG A 240 -8.02 0.12 13.97
C ARG A 240 -7.94 0.77 15.34
N THR A 241 -8.21 2.07 15.44
CA THR A 241 -8.25 2.77 16.74
C THR A 241 -9.39 2.24 17.61
N HIS A 242 -10.61 2.09 17.06
CA HIS A 242 -11.76 1.58 17.81
C HIS A 242 -11.61 0.13 18.26
N LEU A 243 -10.75 -0.66 17.60
CA LEU A 243 -10.50 -2.07 17.91
C LEU A 243 -9.21 -2.30 18.71
N ASP A 244 -8.52 -1.22 19.14
CA ASP A 244 -7.22 -1.29 19.82
C ASP A 244 -6.16 -2.07 19.03
N TRP A 245 -6.15 -1.87 17.70
CA TRP A 245 -5.21 -2.53 16.76
C TRP A 245 -4.05 -1.62 16.38
N ARG A 246 -3.78 -0.58 17.16
CA ARG A 246 -2.60 0.28 16.95
C ARG A 246 -1.39 -0.23 17.73
N PRO A 247 -0.15 0.00 17.25
CA PRO A 247 1.03 -0.24 18.06
C PRO A 247 1.00 0.65 19.30
N PRO A 248 1.35 0.11 20.48
CA PRO A 248 1.61 0.92 21.66
C PRO A 248 2.88 1.76 21.46
N THR A 249 2.98 2.87 22.15
CA THR A 249 4.16 3.74 22.18
C THR A 249 4.71 3.78 23.60
N PRO A 250 6.04 3.80 23.80
CA PRO A 250 6.62 3.93 25.12
C PRO A 250 6.23 5.27 25.78
N GLU A 251 6.09 5.26 27.09
CA GLU A 251 5.85 6.50 27.86
C GLU A 251 7.13 7.35 27.84
N VAL A 252 6.99 8.62 27.43
CA VAL A 252 8.10 9.59 27.36
C VAL A 252 8.08 10.61 28.50
N THR A 253 7.12 10.49 29.42
CA THR A 253 7.02 11.36 30.60
C THR A 253 7.59 10.66 31.81
N VAL A 254 8.64 11.21 32.42
CA VAL A 254 9.03 10.83 33.76
C VAL A 254 7.97 11.40 34.69
N ALA A 255 7.20 10.53 35.38
CA ALA A 255 6.48 10.96 36.56
C ALA A 255 7.54 11.60 37.47
N SER A 256 7.41 12.91 37.79
CA SER A 256 8.35 13.64 38.60
C SER A 256 8.62 12.86 39.88
N VAL A 257 9.73 12.12 39.89
CA VAL A 257 10.29 11.62 41.13
C VAL A 257 10.79 12.87 41.86
N ASP A 258 10.26 13.11 43.03
CA ASP A 258 10.54 14.20 43.95
C ASP A 258 12.02 14.16 44.42
N SER A 259 12.94 14.44 43.50
CA SER A 259 14.37 14.49 43.78
C SER A 259 14.98 15.55 42.85
N GLY A 260 15.25 16.66 43.44
CA GLY A 260 15.93 17.86 42.96
C GLY A 260 16.33 17.90 41.51
N ASP A 261 15.63 18.69 40.72
CA ASP A 261 15.79 18.87 39.28
C ASP A 261 17.24 18.70 38.79
N PRO A 262 17.58 17.64 38.08
CA PRO A 262 18.74 17.71 37.19
C PRO A 262 18.38 18.75 36.11
N ALA A 263 19.20 19.76 35.96
CA ALA A 263 19.05 20.75 34.90
C ALA A 263 18.85 20.00 33.55
N PRO A 264 17.95 20.50 32.68
CA PRO A 264 17.77 19.88 31.35
C PRO A 264 19.14 19.70 30.71
N VAL A 265 19.50 18.44 30.42
CA VAL A 265 20.75 18.18 29.71
C VAL A 265 20.51 18.66 28.29
N ALA A 266 21.33 19.62 27.81
CA ALA A 266 21.23 20.07 26.42
C ALA A 266 21.19 18.83 25.49
N GLY A 267 20.26 18.80 24.52
CA GLY A 267 19.90 17.63 23.76
C GLY A 267 21.06 16.77 23.22
N ASP A 268 22.22 17.36 23.02
CA ASP A 268 23.43 16.68 22.53
C ASP A 268 24.09 15.77 23.58
N ALA A 269 24.12 16.20 24.85
CA ALA A 269 24.81 15.46 25.91
C ALA A 269 24.08 14.17 26.34
N GLY A 270 22.76 14.12 26.15
CA GLY A 270 21.96 12.94 26.48
C GLY A 270 22.02 11.81 25.44
N ALA A 271 22.46 12.09 24.21
CA ALA A 271 22.43 11.13 23.12
C ALA A 271 23.31 9.89 23.37
N ASP A 272 24.51 10.06 23.92
CA ASP A 272 25.42 8.95 24.19
C ASP A 272 24.90 8.03 25.30
N ALA A 273 24.40 8.61 26.39
CA ALA A 273 23.77 7.84 27.47
C ALA A 273 22.51 7.11 26.99
N THR A 274 21.71 7.78 26.17
CA THR A 274 20.50 7.20 25.54
C THR A 274 20.85 6.02 24.65
N LEU A 275 21.85 6.13 23.77
CA LEU A 275 22.29 5.03 22.93
C LEU A 275 22.80 3.85 23.75
N ALA A 276 23.62 4.12 24.78
CA ALA A 276 24.13 3.07 25.67
C ALA A 276 22.98 2.33 26.38
N GLY A 277 22.05 3.05 27.01
CA GLY A 277 20.90 2.46 27.70
C GLY A 277 19.98 1.67 26.75
N ALA A 278 19.73 2.16 25.54
CA ALA A 278 18.97 1.45 24.53
C ALA A 278 19.66 0.13 24.10
N ARG A 279 20.98 0.14 23.91
CA ARG A 279 21.76 -1.06 23.57
C ARG A 279 21.81 -2.06 24.73
N GLU A 280 21.99 -1.60 25.96
CA GLU A 280 21.95 -2.43 27.17
C GLU A 280 20.58 -3.08 27.37
N SER A 281 19.48 -2.42 26.97
CA SER A 281 18.13 -3.01 26.99
C SER A 281 17.90 -4.08 25.93
N GLY A 282 18.85 -4.28 25.00
CA GLY A 282 18.81 -5.32 23.97
C GLY A 282 18.31 -4.87 22.61
N LEU A 283 18.15 -3.57 22.35
CA LEU A 283 17.86 -3.05 21.00
C LEU A 283 19.09 -3.21 20.11
N THR A 284 18.87 -3.67 18.88
CA THR A 284 19.94 -4.03 17.93
C THR A 284 19.75 -3.35 16.56
N GLY A 285 20.77 -3.41 15.72
CA GLY A 285 20.71 -2.89 14.35
C GLY A 285 20.64 -1.37 14.27
N VAL A 286 19.82 -0.84 13.37
CA VAL A 286 19.61 0.59 13.22
C VAL A 286 18.64 1.08 14.28
N LEU A 287 19.02 2.11 15.02
CA LEU A 287 18.17 2.75 16.02
C LEU A 287 17.80 4.17 15.59
N ASP A 288 16.51 4.46 15.67
CA ASP A 288 15.95 5.78 15.51
C ASP A 288 15.76 6.41 16.91
N MET A 289 16.57 7.40 17.23
CA MET A 289 16.55 8.13 18.50
C MET A 289 15.88 9.47 18.29
N VAL A 290 14.72 9.69 18.90
CA VAL A 290 13.96 10.95 18.82
C VAL A 290 14.23 11.79 20.04
N VAL A 291 14.60 13.05 19.80
CA VAL A 291 14.87 14.03 20.86
C VAL A 291 13.57 14.36 21.59
N PRO A 292 13.58 14.44 22.94
CA PRO A 292 12.40 14.83 23.71
C PRO A 292 11.96 16.27 23.39
N GLU A 293 10.65 16.48 23.26
CA GLU A 293 10.08 17.82 23.14
C GLU A 293 10.19 18.59 24.46
N GLU A 294 10.03 17.87 25.58
CA GLU A 294 10.18 18.41 26.94
C GLU A 294 10.91 17.39 27.84
N GLY A 295 11.73 17.85 28.75
CA GLY A 295 12.47 16.98 29.68
C GLY A 295 13.66 16.27 29.05
N ASN A 296 14.03 15.10 29.57
CA ASN A 296 15.25 14.35 29.21
C ASN A 296 14.96 12.95 28.62
N VAL A 297 13.70 12.55 28.43
CA VAL A 297 13.36 11.18 28.04
C VAL A 297 13.29 11.05 26.51
N TRP A 298 14.28 10.39 25.97
CA TRP A 298 14.35 10.06 24.54
C TRP A 298 13.51 8.84 24.20
N SER A 299 12.87 8.83 23.03
CA SER A 299 12.27 7.63 22.46
C SER A 299 13.27 6.98 21.50
N VAL A 300 13.53 5.70 21.68
CA VAL A 300 14.42 4.92 20.82
C VAL A 300 13.67 3.71 20.28
N THR A 301 13.68 3.55 18.95
CA THR A 301 13.03 2.42 18.28
C THR A 301 13.99 1.73 17.33
N GLU A 302 13.85 0.40 17.19
CA GLU A 302 14.54 -0.33 16.14
C GLU A 302 13.97 0.09 14.78
N SER A 303 14.84 0.57 13.88
CA SER A 303 14.43 1.09 12.58
C SER A 303 14.00 0.01 11.61
N ALA A 304 13.05 0.39 10.78
CA ALA A 304 12.53 -0.39 9.68
C ALA A 304 13.45 -0.49 8.46
N ALA A 305 14.55 0.23 8.44
CA ALA A 305 15.38 0.38 7.25
C ALA A 305 16.10 -0.91 6.83
N GLN A 306 16.32 -1.85 7.76
CA GLN A 306 17.06 -3.08 7.49
C GLN A 306 16.15 -4.22 7.01
N PRO A 307 16.56 -4.96 5.95
CA PRO A 307 15.86 -6.17 5.52
C PRO A 307 16.05 -7.32 6.54
N TRP A 308 15.07 -8.24 6.56
CA TRP A 308 15.04 -9.43 7.41
C TRP A 308 14.91 -9.16 8.91
N VAL A 309 14.57 -7.93 9.31
CA VAL A 309 14.21 -7.56 10.67
C VAL A 309 12.68 -7.65 10.80
N PHE A 310 12.21 -8.45 11.76
CA PHE A 310 10.80 -8.75 11.99
C PHE A 310 10.27 -8.25 13.33
N ARG A 311 11.13 -7.69 14.16
CA ARG A 311 10.77 -7.08 15.42
C ARG A 311 11.14 -5.60 15.41
N TYR A 312 10.43 -4.81 16.17
CA TYR A 312 10.57 -3.35 16.23
C TYR A 312 10.33 -2.94 17.67
N ASP A 313 11.27 -3.31 18.50
CA ASP A 313 11.24 -3.01 19.93
C ASP A 313 11.50 -1.51 20.12
N ALA A 314 10.84 -0.92 21.10
CA ALA A 314 10.97 0.48 21.43
C ALA A 314 11.19 0.64 22.93
N VAL A 315 12.03 1.60 23.30
CA VAL A 315 12.28 2.00 24.69
C VAL A 315 12.27 3.51 24.83
N SER A 316 11.91 3.99 26.00
CA SER A 316 12.22 5.36 26.42
C SER A 316 13.37 5.33 27.40
N VAL A 317 14.32 6.25 27.21
CA VAL A 317 15.56 6.32 27.97
C VAL A 317 15.75 7.74 28.50
N ASP A 318 16.06 7.86 29.79
CA ASP A 318 16.47 9.13 30.37
C ASP A 318 17.89 9.48 29.88
N GLY A 319 18.00 10.53 29.08
CA GLY A 319 19.26 11.00 28.51
C GLY A 319 20.28 11.48 29.54
N ALA A 320 19.86 11.84 30.75
CA ALA A 320 20.79 12.26 31.81
C ALA A 320 21.51 11.06 32.46
N THR A 321 20.82 9.93 32.58
CA THR A 321 21.30 8.77 33.33
C THR A 321 21.56 7.53 32.48
N GLY A 322 20.97 7.46 31.27
CA GLY A 322 20.94 6.26 30.43
C GLY A 322 19.94 5.21 30.93
N ALA A 323 19.18 5.48 31.98
CA ALA A 323 18.22 4.52 32.52
C ALA A 323 17.00 4.38 31.61
N VAL A 324 16.58 3.11 31.38
CA VAL A 324 15.35 2.82 30.65
C VAL A 324 14.16 3.15 31.54
N VAL A 325 13.29 4.03 31.05
CA VAL A 325 12.07 4.48 31.72
C VAL A 325 10.89 3.55 31.42
N ASP A 326 10.73 3.18 30.14
CA ASP A 326 9.70 2.27 29.69
C ASP A 326 10.19 1.44 28.50
N SER A 327 9.57 0.27 28.30
CA SER A 327 9.93 -0.66 27.23
C SER A 327 8.68 -1.28 26.59
N VAL A 328 8.59 -1.17 25.29
CA VAL A 328 7.52 -1.72 24.48
C VAL A 328 8.10 -2.72 23.49
N PRO A 329 8.21 -4.00 23.86
CA PRO A 329 8.65 -5.02 22.95
C PRO A 329 7.61 -5.27 21.85
N PHE A 330 8.06 -5.51 20.61
CA PHE A 330 7.17 -5.79 19.46
C PHE A 330 6.24 -6.97 19.72
N SER A 331 6.68 -7.95 20.51
CA SER A 331 5.87 -9.11 20.91
C SER A 331 4.65 -8.75 21.76
N SER A 332 4.63 -7.59 22.40
CA SER A 332 3.49 -7.08 23.17
C SER A 332 2.43 -6.39 22.30
N TRP A 333 2.74 -6.09 21.04
CA TRP A 333 1.80 -5.44 20.16
C TRP A 333 0.60 -6.35 19.84
N PRO A 334 -0.60 -5.81 19.67
CA PRO A 334 -1.74 -6.56 19.14
C PRO A 334 -1.37 -7.21 17.79
N LEU A 335 -1.75 -8.46 17.58
CA LEU A 335 -1.44 -9.19 16.33
C LEU A 335 -1.82 -8.42 15.05
N PRO A 336 -2.97 -7.71 14.96
CA PRO A 336 -3.27 -6.89 13.78
C PRO A 336 -2.28 -5.74 13.57
N ALA A 337 -1.69 -5.19 14.63
CA ALA A 337 -0.65 -4.16 14.52
C ALA A 337 0.65 -4.76 13.95
N GLN A 338 1.11 -5.90 14.49
CA GLN A 338 2.28 -6.62 13.99
C GLN A 338 2.12 -7.00 12.51
N LEU A 339 0.97 -7.59 12.13
CA LEU A 339 0.68 -7.94 10.75
C LEU A 339 0.65 -6.71 9.83
N THR A 340 0.09 -5.60 10.30
CA THR A 340 0.07 -4.35 9.53
C THR A 340 1.48 -3.88 9.22
N GLU A 341 2.38 -3.90 10.21
CA GLU A 341 3.76 -3.48 10.05
C GLU A 341 4.49 -4.34 9.01
N TRP A 342 4.41 -5.66 9.13
CA TRP A 342 5.02 -6.57 8.16
C TRP A 342 4.44 -6.45 6.74
N LEU A 343 3.12 -6.25 6.62
CA LEU A 343 2.45 -6.06 5.33
C LEU A 343 2.89 -4.75 4.67
N ILE A 344 3.00 -3.67 5.44
CA ILE A 344 3.50 -2.38 4.98
C ILE A 344 4.91 -2.51 4.44
N ARG A 345 5.84 -3.11 5.21
CA ARG A 345 7.23 -3.31 4.80
C ARG A 345 7.38 -4.24 3.61
N SER A 346 6.53 -5.25 3.52
CA SER A 346 6.44 -6.09 2.33
C SER A 346 5.98 -5.31 1.10
N HIS A 347 5.06 -4.35 1.26
CA HIS A 347 4.56 -3.50 0.17
C HIS A 347 5.63 -2.53 -0.35
N VAL A 348 6.41 -1.93 0.55
CA VAL A 348 7.48 -0.99 0.15
C VAL A 348 8.78 -1.66 -0.30
N GLY A 349 8.86 -2.99 -0.17
CA GLY A 349 10.01 -3.75 -0.66
C GLY A 349 11.18 -3.86 0.33
N SER A 350 11.01 -3.46 1.61
CA SER A 350 12.07 -3.47 2.62
C SER A 350 12.17 -4.78 3.40
N LEU A 351 11.06 -5.45 3.74
CA LEU A 351 11.04 -6.56 4.69
C LEU A 351 11.96 -7.73 4.32
N PHE A 352 11.96 -8.17 3.05
CA PHE A 352 12.80 -9.26 2.55
C PHE A 352 13.90 -8.78 1.59
N GLY A 353 14.23 -7.50 1.62
CA GLY A 353 15.27 -6.90 0.78
C GLY A 353 15.05 -7.15 -0.71
N LEU A 354 16.11 -7.52 -1.44
CA LEU A 354 16.08 -7.71 -2.89
C LEU A 354 15.02 -8.73 -3.34
N LEU A 355 14.79 -9.81 -2.56
CA LEU A 355 13.75 -10.79 -2.90
C LEU A 355 12.37 -10.16 -2.94
N ASN A 356 12.05 -9.29 -1.97
CA ASN A 356 10.81 -8.54 -1.90
C ASN A 356 10.68 -7.59 -3.11
N GLN A 357 11.73 -6.87 -3.44
CA GLN A 357 11.77 -5.94 -4.58
C GLN A 357 11.52 -6.66 -5.91
N VAL A 358 12.17 -7.80 -6.13
CA VAL A 358 11.96 -8.63 -7.33
C VAL A 358 10.53 -9.17 -7.40
N ALA A 359 9.96 -9.60 -6.27
CA ALA A 359 8.57 -10.07 -6.23
C ALA A 359 7.57 -8.95 -6.59
N LEU A 360 7.74 -7.74 -6.04
CA LEU A 360 6.92 -6.58 -6.37
C LEU A 360 7.10 -6.13 -7.82
N ALA A 361 8.33 -6.14 -8.34
CA ALA A 361 8.61 -5.85 -9.74
C ALA A 361 7.91 -6.87 -10.67
N ALA A 362 7.95 -8.15 -10.33
CA ALA A 362 7.25 -9.19 -11.08
C ALA A 362 5.72 -9.01 -11.06
N LEU A 363 5.13 -8.60 -9.92
CA LEU A 363 3.71 -8.27 -9.82
C LEU A 363 3.34 -7.06 -10.67
N SER A 364 4.16 -6.01 -10.67
CA SER A 364 3.97 -4.81 -11.49
C SER A 364 4.01 -5.15 -12.99
N LEU A 365 5.00 -5.93 -13.42
CA LEU A 365 5.11 -6.41 -14.81
C LEU A 365 3.94 -7.34 -15.17
N GLY A 366 3.51 -8.19 -14.24
CA GLY A 366 2.33 -9.05 -14.39
C GLY A 366 1.05 -8.25 -14.59
N LEU A 367 0.86 -7.15 -13.84
CA LEU A 367 -0.27 -6.24 -14.00
C LEU A 367 -0.25 -5.57 -15.38
N LEU A 368 0.89 -5.02 -15.80
CA LEU A 368 1.07 -4.42 -17.13
C LEU A 368 0.74 -5.43 -18.23
N ALA A 369 1.25 -6.65 -18.15
CA ALA A 369 0.95 -7.72 -19.10
C ALA A 369 -0.54 -8.06 -19.12
N ALA A 370 -1.20 -8.17 -17.95
CA ALA A 370 -2.63 -8.42 -17.86
C ALA A 370 -3.44 -7.31 -18.52
N VAL A 371 -3.09 -6.04 -18.31
CA VAL A 371 -3.75 -4.88 -18.93
C VAL A 371 -3.57 -4.89 -20.44
N VAL A 372 -2.35 -5.06 -20.95
CA VAL A 372 -2.06 -5.12 -22.40
C VAL A 372 -2.84 -6.24 -23.07
N LEU A 373 -2.86 -7.43 -22.49
CA LEU A 373 -3.62 -8.57 -22.99
C LEU A 373 -5.14 -8.34 -22.92
N GLY A 374 -5.61 -7.63 -21.89
CA GLY A 374 -7.00 -7.18 -21.74
C GLY A 374 -7.42 -6.23 -22.88
N TYR A 375 -6.61 -5.21 -23.16
CA TYR A 375 -6.83 -4.29 -24.28
C TYR A 375 -6.75 -4.99 -25.63
N ALA A 376 -5.81 -5.91 -25.82
CA ALA A 376 -5.74 -6.72 -27.05
C ALA A 376 -7.02 -7.52 -27.28
N MET A 377 -7.62 -8.07 -26.21
CA MET A 377 -8.90 -8.77 -26.32
C MET A 377 -10.07 -7.83 -26.59
N TRP A 378 -10.07 -6.66 -25.99
CA TRP A 378 -11.08 -5.61 -26.20
C TRP A 378 -11.05 -5.12 -27.65
N TRP A 379 -9.87 -4.80 -28.18
CA TRP A 379 -9.66 -4.35 -29.57
C TRP A 379 -10.12 -5.41 -30.58
N ARG A 380 -9.75 -6.65 -30.38
CA ARG A 380 -10.15 -7.76 -31.27
C ARG A 380 -11.65 -8.02 -31.31
N ARG A 381 -12.41 -7.62 -30.29
CA ARG A 381 -13.88 -7.70 -30.30
C ARG A 381 -14.53 -6.65 -31.18
N GLY A 382 -13.83 -5.60 -31.51
CA GLY A 382 -14.30 -4.50 -32.35
C GLY A 382 -14.08 -4.68 -33.85
N LYS A 383 -13.83 -5.92 -34.35
CA LYS A 383 -13.56 -6.17 -35.77
C LYS A 383 -14.49 -5.38 -36.68
N GLY A 384 -13.91 -4.46 -37.51
CA GLY A 384 -14.64 -3.59 -38.43
C GLY A 384 -15.13 -2.25 -37.85
N SER A 385 -14.81 -1.91 -36.60
CA SER A 385 -15.01 -0.57 -36.03
C SER A 385 -13.69 -0.01 -35.50
N SER A 386 -13.54 1.31 -35.47
CA SER A 386 -12.34 2.02 -34.96
C SER A 386 -12.11 1.81 -33.46
N PHE A 387 -13.07 1.27 -32.72
CA PHE A 387 -13.03 1.03 -31.29
C PHE A 387 -13.43 -0.39 -30.94
N GLY A 388 -12.85 -0.94 -29.86
CA GLY A 388 -13.25 -2.21 -29.29
C GLY A 388 -14.70 -2.22 -28.80
N ARG A 389 -15.31 -3.41 -28.72
CA ARG A 389 -16.69 -3.55 -28.23
C ARG A 389 -16.73 -4.08 -26.80
N LEU A 390 -17.54 -3.42 -25.98
CA LEU A 390 -17.87 -3.86 -24.63
C LEU A 390 -19.08 -4.82 -24.66
N PRO A 391 -19.22 -5.71 -23.65
CA PRO A 391 -20.34 -6.64 -23.59
C PRO A 391 -21.68 -5.90 -23.52
N ALA A 392 -22.67 -6.41 -24.24
CA ALA A 392 -24.02 -5.86 -24.21
C ALA A 392 -24.67 -5.93 -22.81
N PRO A 393 -25.54 -4.99 -22.46
CA PRO A 393 -26.29 -5.05 -21.22
C PRO A 393 -27.19 -6.30 -21.17
N ARG A 394 -27.18 -6.99 -20.03
CA ARG A 394 -28.13 -8.04 -19.70
C ARG A 394 -28.96 -7.62 -18.48
N SER A 395 -30.22 -8.09 -18.43
CA SER A 395 -31.11 -7.75 -17.35
C SER A 395 -30.69 -8.40 -16.03
N TRP A 396 -30.76 -7.65 -14.94
CA TRP A 396 -30.57 -8.13 -13.56
C TRP A 396 -31.71 -9.04 -13.11
N GLU A 397 -32.83 -9.01 -13.81
CA GLU A 397 -34.05 -9.76 -13.52
C GLU A 397 -33.86 -11.27 -13.58
N THR A 398 -32.81 -11.72 -14.27
CA THR A 398 -32.48 -13.15 -14.38
C THR A 398 -31.59 -13.68 -13.27
N VAL A 399 -31.08 -12.81 -12.38
CA VAL A 399 -30.18 -13.21 -11.28
C VAL A 399 -31.01 -13.72 -10.10
N PRO A 400 -30.67 -14.87 -9.49
CA PRO A 400 -31.35 -15.32 -8.29
C PRO A 400 -31.28 -14.28 -7.18
N ARG A 401 -32.42 -13.97 -6.54
CA ARG A 401 -32.50 -12.92 -5.49
C ARG A 401 -31.46 -13.09 -4.38
N PRO A 402 -31.21 -14.30 -3.80
CA PRO A 402 -30.19 -14.44 -2.77
C PRO A 402 -28.77 -14.08 -3.25
N ALA A 403 -28.41 -14.50 -4.48
CA ALA A 403 -27.11 -14.17 -5.05
C ALA A 403 -26.95 -12.68 -5.32
N LEU A 404 -28.03 -12.01 -5.74
CA LEU A 404 -28.05 -10.56 -5.94
C LEU A 404 -27.91 -9.82 -4.59
N VAL A 405 -28.62 -10.24 -3.56
CA VAL A 405 -28.53 -9.63 -2.22
C VAL A 405 -27.13 -9.81 -1.65
N CYS A 406 -26.57 -11.01 -1.69
CA CYS A 406 -25.20 -11.27 -1.25
C CYS A 406 -24.18 -10.40 -2.01
N PHE A 407 -24.31 -10.31 -3.32
CA PHE A 407 -23.44 -9.45 -4.14
C PHE A 407 -23.55 -7.98 -3.75
N LEU A 408 -24.78 -7.46 -3.57
CA LEU A 408 -25.00 -6.06 -3.18
C LEU A 408 -24.46 -5.77 -1.77
N LEU A 409 -24.60 -6.70 -0.82
CA LEU A 409 -24.03 -6.57 0.53
C LEU A 409 -22.49 -6.51 0.48
N VAL A 410 -21.84 -7.42 -0.26
CA VAL A 410 -20.39 -7.39 -0.45
C VAL A 410 -19.95 -6.08 -1.09
N MET A 411 -20.65 -5.60 -2.11
CA MET A 411 -20.36 -4.33 -2.78
C MET A 411 -20.57 -3.13 -1.85
N ALA A 412 -21.59 -3.17 -0.98
CA ALA A 412 -21.85 -2.11 -0.01
C ALA A 412 -20.75 -2.05 1.06
N VAL A 413 -20.38 -3.20 1.66
CA VAL A 413 -19.29 -3.28 2.64
C VAL A 413 -17.98 -2.80 2.04
N TYR A 414 -17.64 -3.30 0.85
CA TYR A 414 -16.41 -2.87 0.17
C TYR A 414 -16.46 -1.39 -0.24
N GLY A 415 -17.63 -0.87 -0.64
CA GLY A 415 -17.80 0.55 -0.98
C GLY A 415 -17.71 1.49 0.23
N VAL A 416 -18.02 1.02 1.44
CA VAL A 416 -17.79 1.77 2.68
C VAL A 416 -16.30 1.79 3.04
N LEU A 417 -15.63 0.65 2.90
CA LEU A 417 -14.18 0.55 3.15
C LEU A 417 -13.33 1.27 2.10
N ALA A 418 -13.78 1.33 0.86
CA ALA A 418 -13.14 1.99 -0.27
C ALA A 418 -14.14 2.94 -0.97
N PRO A 419 -14.38 4.16 -0.45
CA PRO A 419 -15.44 5.05 -0.91
C PRO A 419 -15.39 5.41 -2.40
N TYR A 420 -14.21 5.63 -2.97
CA TYR A 420 -14.08 5.92 -4.41
C TYR A 420 -14.47 4.73 -5.30
N PHE A 421 -14.22 3.51 -4.85
CA PHE A 421 -14.77 2.33 -5.51
C PHE A 421 -16.31 2.35 -5.47
N GLY A 422 -16.89 2.55 -4.30
CA GLY A 422 -18.35 2.63 -4.12
C GLY A 422 -18.99 3.68 -5.03
N LEU A 423 -18.47 4.91 -5.02
CA LEU A 423 -18.93 6.02 -5.87
C LEU A 423 -18.80 5.68 -7.35
N SER A 424 -17.68 5.11 -7.80
CA SER A 424 -17.47 4.75 -9.21
C SER A 424 -18.41 3.64 -9.67
N VAL A 425 -18.75 2.67 -8.81
CA VAL A 425 -19.75 1.64 -9.09
C VAL A 425 -21.14 2.25 -9.20
N LEU A 426 -21.51 3.15 -8.29
CA LEU A 426 -22.79 3.87 -8.36
C LEU A 426 -22.89 4.70 -9.64
N ALA A 427 -21.85 5.44 -10.02
CA ALA A 427 -21.78 6.19 -11.27
C ALA A 427 -21.93 5.26 -12.49
N PHE A 428 -21.26 4.11 -12.48
CA PHE A 428 -21.42 3.10 -13.53
C PHE A 428 -22.85 2.58 -13.64
N LEU A 429 -23.49 2.25 -12.52
CA LEU A 429 -24.86 1.75 -12.50
C LEU A 429 -25.86 2.81 -12.98
N ALA A 430 -25.67 4.07 -12.59
CA ALA A 430 -26.48 5.19 -13.05
C ALA A 430 -26.33 5.40 -14.57
N ALA A 431 -25.11 5.43 -15.09
CA ALA A 431 -24.83 5.54 -16.52
C ALA A 431 -25.44 4.37 -17.31
N ASP A 432 -25.36 3.15 -16.79
CA ASP A 432 -25.96 1.97 -17.41
C ASP A 432 -27.49 2.04 -17.43
N ALA A 433 -28.11 2.51 -16.37
CA ALA A 433 -29.56 2.71 -16.30
C ALA A 433 -30.04 3.78 -17.29
N LEU A 434 -29.34 4.92 -17.37
CA LEU A 434 -29.63 6.00 -18.32
C LEU A 434 -29.49 5.52 -19.78
N TYR A 435 -28.42 4.79 -20.08
CA TYR A 435 -28.19 4.22 -21.40
C TYR A 435 -29.30 3.25 -21.82
N ARG A 436 -29.78 2.40 -20.89
CA ARG A 436 -30.93 1.50 -21.16
C ARG A 436 -32.22 2.26 -21.37
N ALA A 437 -32.49 3.29 -20.55
CA ALA A 437 -33.69 4.12 -20.69
C ALA A 437 -33.71 4.83 -22.06
N PHE A 438 -32.57 5.38 -22.49
CA PHE A 438 -32.42 6.03 -23.78
C PHE A 438 -32.65 5.06 -24.96
N ARG A 439 -32.06 3.84 -24.89
CA ARG A 439 -32.28 2.82 -25.93
C ARG A 439 -33.72 2.33 -25.97
N ARG A 440 -34.42 2.20 -24.85
CA ARG A 440 -35.83 1.83 -24.79
C ARG A 440 -36.72 2.92 -25.42
N ARG A 441 -36.40 4.21 -25.24
CA ARG A 441 -37.11 5.33 -25.87
C ARG A 441 -36.94 5.33 -27.39
N ARG A 442 -35.74 5.09 -27.91
CA ARG A 442 -35.47 5.01 -29.35
C ARG A 442 -36.07 3.77 -30.04
N ALA A 443 -36.37 2.72 -29.31
CA ALA A 443 -36.95 1.49 -29.84
C ALA A 443 -38.50 1.48 -29.83
N ARG A 444 -39.15 2.53 -29.28
CA ARG A 444 -40.61 2.71 -29.41
C ARG A 444 -40.90 3.31 -30.79
N PRO A 445 -41.67 2.61 -31.64
CA PRO A 445 -42.13 3.19 -32.88
C PRO A 445 -42.98 4.42 -32.58
N LEU A 446 -42.81 5.49 -33.37
CA LEU A 446 -43.72 6.63 -33.40
C LEU A 446 -45.04 6.09 -33.95
N HIS A 447 -46.03 5.94 -33.09
CA HIS A 447 -47.43 5.75 -33.50
C HIS A 447 -48.05 7.08 -33.75
#